data_f339b07ec41090634c99b9ef80943346
#
_entry.id   f339b07ec41090634c99b9ef80943346
#
_cell.length_a   1.000
_cell.length_b   1.000
_cell.length_c   1.000
_cell.angle_alpha   90.00
_cell.angle_beta   90.00
_cell.angle_gamma   90.00
#
_symmetry.space_group_name_H-M   'P 1'
#
loop_
_entity.id
_entity.type
_entity.pdbx_description
1 polymer ?
#
loop_
_entity_poly.entity_id
_entity_poly.type
_entity_poly.pdbx_seq_one_letter_code
_entity_poly.pdbx_strand_id
1 'polypeptide(L)'
;MNSNSRAKKEATGFTRGRDYTDIEGRALPRRGSPAQPISLLRIVCFRRESRFLFLVAATDWRQSRPGRILVGTASWSDPGFVERWYPKGIQPGERLAWYAQHFEMVEVNSTFYSVPDARMVDRWCKNTPDAFTFDVKLHQLLSRHSTPAKLLPPELQRHAETDAKGKVKLTPALEQALTEIFLRAMSILQGAGKLGVLLLQLSPAFSPRKHDLSELERLIEMLRDCQLAIEFRNRNWAIGEQLRSTIDFLRRHRAIFVNIDAPAAEHFTIMPSDLDEITNSQLAYLRLHGRNAEAYLRGKTVAARFNYDYADREIAEVAERSKRLAADAREVHVVFNNNNLDYAPRAATRLRAALGQYVARPPQTPELF
;
A
#
# COMPACT_ATOMS: atom_id res chain seq x y z
N MET A 1 23.32 -43.86 41.11
CA MET A 1 24.62 -44.47 40.81
C MET A 1 25.28 -43.60 39.78
N ASN A 2 26.24 -42.86 40.26
CA ASN A 2 27.61 -42.62 39.74
C ASN A 2 27.71 -42.15 38.29
N SER A 3 28.50 -41.19 37.94
CA SER A 3 29.40 -40.22 38.62
C SER A 3 30.15 -39.46 37.50
N ASN A 4 30.40 -38.19 37.71
CA ASN A 4 31.65 -37.45 37.47
C ASN A 4 32.38 -37.64 36.10
N SER A 5 32.98 -36.63 35.46
CA SER A 5 33.83 -35.57 36.05
C SER A 5 34.29 -34.57 34.99
N ARG A 6 34.38 -33.32 35.41
CA ARG A 6 35.40 -32.26 35.14
C ARG A 6 36.49 -32.50 34.11
N ALA A 7 36.72 -31.50 33.27
CA ALA A 7 38.04 -30.87 33.13
C ALA A 7 37.95 -29.43 32.61
N LYS A 8 38.44 -28.50 33.42
CA LYS A 8 38.87 -27.14 33.03
C LYS A 8 40.14 -27.22 32.17
N LYS A 9 40.29 -26.32 31.24
CA LYS A 9 41.60 -25.74 30.90
C LYS A 9 41.47 -24.30 30.44
N GLU A 10 42.15 -23.43 31.16
CA GLU A 10 42.50 -22.05 30.87
C GLU A 10 43.46 -21.99 29.69
N ALA A 11 43.39 -20.95 28.88
CA ALA A 11 44.54 -20.40 28.15
C ALA A 11 44.29 -18.93 27.80
N THR A 12 44.85 -18.08 28.58
CA THR A 12 45.63 -16.84 28.35
C THR A 12 45.55 -16.16 27.00
N GLY A 13 45.33 -14.86 27.13
CA GLY A 13 45.15 -13.86 26.07
C GLY A 13 46.38 -13.59 25.18
N PHE A 14 46.05 -12.98 24.05
CA PHE A 14 46.99 -12.19 23.26
C PHE A 14 46.24 -11.05 22.58
N THR A 15 46.33 -9.85 23.17
CA THR A 15 45.94 -8.60 22.53
C THR A 15 47.02 -8.20 21.52
N ARG A 16 46.72 -8.26 20.22
CA ARG A 16 47.46 -7.54 19.21
C ARG A 16 46.63 -6.36 18.73
N GLY A 17 47.06 -5.14 19.09
CA GLY A 17 46.59 -3.91 18.51
C GLY A 17 46.88 -3.93 17.01
N ARG A 18 45.91 -3.52 16.22
CA ARG A 18 46.07 -3.26 14.78
C ARG A 18 46.08 -1.76 14.58
N ASP A 19 47.13 -1.26 14.03
CA ASP A 19 47.24 0.11 13.54
C ASP A 19 46.40 0.24 12.27
N TYR A 20 45.67 1.33 12.18
CA TYR A 20 44.85 1.66 11.01
C TYR A 20 45.55 2.82 10.28
N THR A 21 45.79 2.61 8.99
CA THR A 21 46.25 3.64 8.05
C THR A 21 45.18 3.92 6.99
N ASP A 22 45.17 5.16 6.47
CA ASP A 22 44.29 5.51 5.34
C ASP A 22 44.89 4.98 4.01
N ILE A 23 44.15 5.22 2.93
CA ILE A 23 44.49 4.70 1.59
C ILE A 23 45.81 5.31 1.05
N GLU A 24 46.34 6.37 1.69
CA GLU A 24 47.59 7.04 1.31
C GLU A 24 48.77 6.80 2.29
N GLY A 25 48.58 5.96 3.33
CA GLY A 25 49.64 5.54 4.24
C GLY A 25 50.07 6.56 5.29
N ARG A 26 49.24 7.54 5.64
CA ARG A 26 49.54 8.57 6.66
C ARG A 26 48.95 8.25 8.01
N ALA A 27 49.72 8.43 9.09
CA ALA A 27 49.29 8.25 10.47
C ALA A 27 48.42 9.42 10.93
N LEU A 28 47.31 9.10 11.63
CA LEU A 28 46.34 10.10 12.16
C LEU A 28 46.85 10.68 13.47
N PRO A 29 46.68 12.02 13.73
CA PRO A 29 47.12 12.67 14.96
C PRO A 29 46.16 12.40 16.12
N ARG A 30 46.72 12.34 17.35
CA ARG A 30 46.04 12.13 18.62
C ARG A 30 45.25 13.39 19.06
N ARG A 31 44.17 13.15 19.77
CA ARG A 31 43.10 14.00 20.29
C ARG A 31 43.48 15.36 20.87
N GLY A 32 42.64 16.37 20.57
CA GLY A 32 42.55 17.64 21.31
C GLY A 32 41.38 18.52 20.87
N SER A 33 40.35 18.60 21.74
CA SER A 33 39.26 19.60 21.87
C SER A 33 38.18 19.82 20.75
N PRO A 34 36.96 20.27 21.13
CA PRO A 34 35.73 19.98 20.39
C PRO A 34 35.38 21.04 19.38
N ALA A 35 35.13 20.64 18.14
CA ALA A 35 34.47 21.45 17.13
C ALA A 35 33.32 20.67 16.50
N GLN A 36 32.29 21.38 16.15
CA GLN A 36 30.95 20.93 15.72
C GLN A 36 30.94 19.85 14.63
N PRO A 37 29.86 19.04 14.51
CA PRO A 37 29.84 17.87 13.65
C PRO A 37 29.57 18.26 12.21
N ILE A 38 30.59 18.10 11.38
CA ILE A 38 30.43 17.94 9.93
C ILE A 38 30.17 16.46 9.69
N SER A 39 29.00 16.11 9.17
CA SER A 39 28.66 14.74 8.85
C SER A 39 29.49 14.23 7.67
N LEU A 40 30.55 13.51 7.96
CA LEU A 40 31.33 12.77 6.99
C LEU A 40 30.77 11.35 6.86
N LEU A 41 30.35 11.01 5.66
CA LEU A 41 29.97 9.66 5.25
C LEU A 41 31.18 8.74 5.47
N ARG A 42 31.16 7.89 6.49
CA ARG A 42 32.22 6.87 6.69
C ARG A 42 31.79 5.59 5.98
N ILE A 43 32.45 5.30 4.87
CA ILE A 43 32.41 3.98 4.22
C ILE A 43 33.43 3.10 4.95
N VAL A 44 32.96 2.05 5.63
CA VAL A 44 33.83 1.04 6.24
C VAL A 44 33.81 -0.19 5.33
N CYS A 45 34.93 -0.48 4.66
CA CYS A 45 35.07 -1.68 3.83
C CYS A 45 35.65 -2.83 4.66
N PHE A 46 34.93 -3.93 4.77
CA PHE A 46 35.43 -5.21 5.28
C PHE A 46 35.67 -6.16 4.11
N ARG A 47 36.91 -6.66 4.01
CA ARG A 47 37.24 -7.70 3.04
C ARG A 47 37.17 -9.07 3.72
N ARG A 48 36.22 -9.88 3.31
CA ARG A 48 36.22 -11.32 3.57
C ARG A 48 35.83 -12.00 2.24
N GLU A 49 36.75 -12.81 1.77
CA GLU A 49 36.66 -13.69 0.59
C GLU A 49 35.52 -13.38 -0.42
N SER A 50 35.89 -12.69 -1.48
CA SER A 50 35.17 -12.61 -2.78
C SER A 50 33.75 -12.02 -2.82
N ARG A 51 33.23 -11.33 -1.78
CA ARG A 51 31.98 -10.55 -1.88
C ARG A 51 32.13 -9.22 -1.15
N PHE A 52 31.95 -8.12 -1.88
CA PHE A 52 31.83 -6.79 -1.29
C PHE A 52 30.41 -6.62 -0.74
N LEU A 53 30.26 -6.57 0.58
CA LEU A 53 29.02 -6.12 1.23
C LEU A 53 29.14 -4.60 1.46
N PHE A 54 28.36 -3.83 0.70
CA PHE A 54 28.16 -2.41 1.01
C PHE A 54 27.14 -2.31 2.14
N LEU A 55 27.57 -2.01 3.36
CA LEU A 55 26.69 -1.59 4.44
C LEU A 55 26.40 -0.10 4.23
N VAL A 56 25.31 0.22 3.56
CA VAL A 56 24.78 1.58 3.55
C VAL A 56 24.16 1.81 4.93
N ALA A 57 24.80 2.64 5.75
CA ALA A 57 24.15 3.12 6.97
C ALA A 57 22.83 3.79 6.56
N ALA A 58 21.72 3.30 7.06
CA ALA A 58 20.44 3.94 6.86
C ALA A 58 20.51 5.33 7.54
N THR A 59 20.73 6.36 6.75
CA THR A 59 20.58 7.74 7.21
C THR A 59 19.13 7.89 7.67
N ASP A 60 18.90 8.42 8.86
CA ASP A 60 17.56 8.70 9.36
C ASP A 60 16.92 9.76 8.44
N TRP A 61 16.17 9.29 7.46
CA TRP A 61 15.50 10.13 6.44
C TRP A 61 14.51 11.12 7.09
N ARG A 62 14.10 10.86 8.35
CA ARG A 62 13.19 11.73 9.11
C ARG A 62 13.75 13.13 9.35
N GLN A 63 15.06 13.32 9.20
CA GLN A 63 15.71 14.62 9.47
C GLN A 63 15.78 15.56 8.26
N SER A 64 15.33 15.20 7.06
CA SER A 64 15.62 16.00 5.88
C SER A 64 14.44 16.50 5.04
N ARG A 65 13.30 15.81 4.96
CA ARG A 65 12.07 16.30 4.26
C ARG A 65 10.86 15.45 4.64
N PRO A 66 9.63 16.04 4.68
CA PRO A 66 8.41 15.24 4.80
C PRO A 66 8.28 14.27 3.61
N GLY A 67 7.64 13.13 3.84
CA GLY A 67 7.40 12.14 2.82
C GLY A 67 6.56 12.68 1.66
N ARG A 68 6.68 12.05 0.50
CA ARG A 68 5.89 12.39 -0.69
C ARG A 68 4.44 11.96 -0.49
N ILE A 69 3.48 12.82 -0.81
CA ILE A 69 2.06 12.50 -0.76
C ILE A 69 1.55 12.33 -2.20
N LEU A 70 1.07 11.14 -2.53
CA LEU A 70 0.38 10.84 -3.79
C LEU A 70 -1.11 10.84 -3.55
N VAL A 71 -1.86 11.52 -4.41
CA VAL A 71 -3.32 11.61 -4.32
C VAL A 71 -3.93 11.04 -5.59
N GLY A 72 -4.89 10.14 -5.44
CA GLY A 72 -5.62 9.53 -6.54
C GLY A 72 -7.00 9.04 -6.14
N THR A 73 -7.62 8.28 -7.03
CA THR A 73 -8.95 7.70 -6.84
C THR A 73 -8.93 6.18 -6.99
N ALA A 74 -9.94 5.51 -6.47
CA ALA A 74 -10.08 4.05 -6.51
C ALA A 74 -10.68 3.54 -7.83
N SER A 75 -10.50 4.24 -8.89
CA SER A 75 -10.82 3.92 -10.30
C SER A 75 -10.50 5.12 -11.18
N TRP A 76 -10.42 4.90 -12.49
CA TRP A 76 -10.40 5.96 -13.51
C TRP A 76 -11.55 5.83 -14.51
N SER A 77 -12.44 4.87 -14.36
CA SER A 77 -13.46 4.56 -15.38
C SER A 77 -14.87 4.36 -14.82
N ASP A 78 -15.10 4.82 -13.59
CA ASP A 78 -16.45 4.76 -13.01
C ASP A 78 -17.46 5.55 -13.85
N PRO A 79 -18.72 5.07 -14.00
CA PRO A 79 -19.71 5.71 -14.83
C PRO A 79 -19.93 7.20 -14.51
N GLY A 80 -19.95 7.57 -13.23
CA GLY A 80 -20.10 8.97 -12.82
C GLY A 80 -18.93 9.85 -13.23
N PHE A 81 -17.70 9.32 -13.25
CA PHE A 81 -16.54 10.05 -13.76
C PHE A 81 -16.67 10.28 -15.26
N VAL A 82 -17.11 9.25 -16.01
CA VAL A 82 -17.28 9.33 -17.46
C VAL A 82 -18.35 10.33 -17.83
N GLU A 83 -19.43 10.39 -17.06
CA GLU A 83 -20.56 11.30 -17.33
C GLU A 83 -20.23 12.77 -17.01
N ARG A 84 -19.47 13.04 -15.93
CA ARG A 84 -19.40 14.38 -15.32
C ARG A 84 -18.01 15.00 -15.26
N TRP A 85 -16.96 14.18 -15.16
CA TRP A 85 -15.59 14.66 -14.95
C TRP A 85 -14.74 14.63 -16.22
N TYR A 86 -14.94 13.62 -17.06
CA TYR A 86 -14.23 13.52 -18.33
C TYR A 86 -14.79 14.49 -19.40
N PRO A 87 -13.95 14.91 -20.36
CA PRO A 87 -14.44 15.62 -21.56
C PRO A 87 -15.52 14.80 -22.27
N LYS A 88 -16.53 15.49 -22.81
CA LYS A 88 -17.57 14.82 -23.60
C LYS A 88 -16.96 14.09 -24.79
N GLY A 89 -17.38 12.85 -25.01
CA GLY A 89 -16.93 12.03 -26.15
C GLY A 89 -15.60 11.34 -25.99
N ILE A 90 -14.92 11.46 -24.86
CA ILE A 90 -13.65 10.74 -24.61
C ILE A 90 -13.84 9.23 -24.78
N GLN A 91 -12.98 8.61 -25.58
CA GLN A 91 -13.05 7.17 -25.82
C GLN A 91 -12.52 6.37 -24.61
N PRO A 92 -13.02 5.17 -24.36
CA PRO A 92 -12.58 4.34 -23.22
C PRO A 92 -11.07 4.14 -23.14
N GLY A 93 -10.40 4.00 -24.29
CA GLY A 93 -8.94 3.83 -24.38
C GLY A 93 -8.12 5.06 -24.01
N GLU A 94 -8.71 6.26 -24.06
CA GLU A 94 -8.06 7.54 -23.79
C GLU A 94 -8.19 7.98 -22.34
N ARG A 95 -9.15 7.40 -21.60
CA ARG A 95 -9.49 7.84 -20.24
C ARG A 95 -8.32 7.77 -19.28
N LEU A 96 -7.52 6.69 -19.33
CA LEU A 96 -6.38 6.54 -18.43
C LEU A 96 -5.28 7.58 -18.71
N ALA A 97 -4.98 7.83 -19.98
CA ALA A 97 -4.01 8.86 -20.38
C ALA A 97 -4.46 10.26 -19.96
N TRP A 98 -5.75 10.56 -20.09
CA TRP A 98 -6.32 11.82 -19.61
C TRP A 98 -6.30 11.92 -18.08
N TYR A 99 -6.68 10.83 -17.37
CA TYR A 99 -6.61 10.74 -15.91
C TYR A 99 -5.20 11.03 -15.39
N ALA A 100 -4.19 10.45 -16.03
CA ALA A 100 -2.79 10.60 -15.65
C ALA A 100 -2.22 12.02 -15.85
N GLN A 101 -2.94 12.92 -16.54
CA GLN A 101 -2.61 14.35 -16.58
C GLN A 101 -3.04 15.09 -15.31
N HIS A 102 -3.97 14.52 -14.53
CA HIS A 102 -4.54 15.12 -13.33
C HIS A 102 -3.99 14.53 -12.04
N PHE A 103 -3.63 13.24 -12.06
CA PHE A 103 -3.18 12.50 -10.88
C PHE A 103 -1.93 11.68 -11.21
N GLU A 104 -1.11 11.46 -10.20
CA GLU A 104 0.15 10.70 -10.30
C GLU A 104 -0.02 9.23 -9.93
N MET A 105 -1.18 8.86 -9.40
CA MET A 105 -1.51 7.50 -9.03
C MET A 105 -2.98 7.16 -9.26
N VAL A 106 -3.26 5.86 -9.32
CA VAL A 106 -4.62 5.31 -9.29
C VAL A 106 -4.64 3.98 -8.56
N GLU A 107 -5.73 3.70 -7.85
CA GLU A 107 -6.00 2.35 -7.33
C GLU A 107 -6.88 1.58 -8.32
N VAL A 108 -6.42 0.41 -8.74
CA VAL A 108 -7.11 -0.44 -9.72
C VAL A 108 -8.03 -1.41 -8.98
N ASN A 109 -9.33 -1.14 -9.00
CA ASN A 109 -10.33 -1.98 -8.33
C ASN A 109 -10.92 -3.10 -9.22
N SER A 110 -10.80 -2.99 -10.54
CA SER A 110 -11.33 -4.02 -11.47
C SER A 110 -10.69 -5.39 -11.27
N THR A 111 -9.44 -5.42 -10.84
CA THR A 111 -8.67 -6.65 -10.56
C THR A 111 -9.23 -7.47 -9.40
N PHE A 112 -10.06 -6.87 -8.56
CA PHE A 112 -10.81 -7.57 -7.52
C PHE A 112 -11.80 -8.59 -8.10
N TYR A 113 -12.37 -8.30 -9.25
CA TYR A 113 -13.38 -9.14 -9.91
C TYR A 113 -12.79 -10.08 -10.95
N SER A 114 -11.67 -9.71 -11.57
CA SER A 114 -11.01 -10.51 -12.61
C SER A 114 -9.53 -10.15 -12.71
N VAL A 115 -8.68 -11.15 -12.79
CA VAL A 115 -7.25 -10.93 -13.07
C VAL A 115 -7.09 -10.40 -14.49
N PRO A 116 -6.41 -9.26 -14.71
CA PRO A 116 -6.24 -8.69 -16.04
C PRO A 116 -5.27 -9.54 -16.88
N ASP A 117 -5.46 -9.55 -18.18
CA ASP A 117 -4.47 -10.12 -19.08
C ASP A 117 -3.25 -9.20 -19.26
N ALA A 118 -2.14 -9.78 -19.73
CA ALA A 118 -0.88 -9.08 -19.91
C ALA A 118 -0.99 -7.89 -20.87
N ARG A 119 -1.82 -7.97 -21.92
CA ARG A 119 -2.00 -6.90 -22.90
C ARG A 119 -2.72 -5.71 -22.28
N MET A 120 -3.66 -5.98 -21.37
CA MET A 120 -4.36 -4.91 -20.64
C MET A 120 -3.38 -4.15 -19.74
N VAL A 121 -2.55 -4.86 -18.99
CA VAL A 121 -1.55 -4.25 -18.08
C VAL A 121 -0.48 -3.48 -18.87
N ASP A 122 -0.02 -4.02 -20.00
CA ASP A 122 0.91 -3.34 -20.91
C ASP A 122 0.32 -2.01 -21.44
N ARG A 123 -0.97 -2.01 -21.81
CA ARG A 123 -1.67 -0.76 -22.19
C ARG A 123 -1.73 0.25 -21.04
N TRP A 124 -1.88 -0.18 -19.79
CA TRP A 124 -1.82 0.74 -18.65
C TRP A 124 -0.45 1.42 -18.56
N CYS A 125 0.63 0.64 -18.70
CA CYS A 125 1.99 1.19 -18.72
C CYS A 125 2.18 2.22 -19.84
N LYS A 126 1.74 1.90 -21.05
CA LYS A 126 1.92 2.76 -22.23
C LYS A 126 1.10 4.04 -22.21
N ASN A 127 -0.05 4.02 -21.52
CA ASN A 127 -0.96 5.16 -21.44
C ASN A 127 -0.72 6.08 -20.24
N THR A 128 0.38 5.90 -19.52
CA THR A 128 0.71 6.71 -18.35
C THR A 128 2.17 7.14 -18.35
N PRO A 129 2.52 8.30 -17.75
CA PRO A 129 3.89 8.75 -17.58
C PRO A 129 4.75 7.73 -16.80
N ASP A 130 6.08 7.76 -16.97
CA ASP A 130 6.99 6.82 -16.31
C ASP A 130 6.87 6.83 -14.77
N ALA A 131 6.67 8.00 -14.18
CA ALA A 131 6.51 8.17 -12.74
C ALA A 131 5.10 7.85 -12.20
N PHE A 132 4.17 7.36 -13.05
CA PHE A 132 2.81 7.06 -12.63
C PHE A 132 2.73 5.78 -11.81
N THR A 133 1.98 5.79 -10.71
CA THR A 133 1.86 4.68 -9.77
C THR A 133 0.50 4.00 -9.86
N PHE A 134 0.51 2.68 -9.94
CA PHE A 134 -0.68 1.83 -9.84
C PHE A 134 -0.67 1.08 -8.51
N ASP A 135 -1.63 1.37 -7.65
CA ASP A 135 -1.98 0.47 -6.56
C ASP A 135 -3.00 -0.54 -7.06
N VAL A 136 -2.81 -1.80 -6.76
CA VAL A 136 -3.63 -2.85 -7.39
C VAL A 136 -4.31 -3.71 -6.34
N LYS A 137 -5.63 -3.71 -6.36
CA LYS A 137 -6.43 -4.51 -5.44
C LYS A 137 -6.37 -5.99 -5.80
N LEU A 138 -6.04 -6.83 -4.82
CA LEU A 138 -6.01 -8.28 -4.99
C LEU A 138 -7.39 -8.85 -5.30
N HIS A 139 -7.40 -9.99 -6.00
CA HIS A 139 -8.63 -10.71 -6.34
C HIS A 139 -9.45 -11.05 -5.09
N GLN A 140 -10.78 -10.97 -5.21
CA GLN A 140 -11.71 -11.13 -4.09
C GLN A 140 -11.54 -12.45 -3.32
N LEU A 141 -11.18 -13.54 -3.97
CA LEU A 141 -10.93 -14.82 -3.30
C LEU A 141 -9.70 -14.75 -2.38
N LEU A 142 -8.59 -14.14 -2.85
CA LEU A 142 -7.40 -13.89 -2.02
C LEU A 142 -7.74 -12.97 -0.84
N SER A 143 -8.67 -12.06 -1.03
CA SER A 143 -9.19 -11.13 -0.01
C SER A 143 -10.25 -11.76 0.93
N ARG A 144 -10.37 -13.09 0.92
CA ARG A 144 -11.30 -13.85 1.79
C ARG A 144 -12.78 -13.53 1.55
N HIS A 145 -13.14 -13.08 0.34
CA HIS A 145 -14.54 -12.89 -0.03
C HIS A 145 -15.13 -14.17 -0.62
N SER A 146 -16.41 -14.40 -0.35
CA SER A 146 -17.18 -15.49 -0.95
C SER A 146 -17.27 -15.30 -2.47
N THR A 147 -16.65 -16.17 -3.23
CA THR A 147 -16.43 -16.03 -4.67
C THR A 147 -17.07 -17.17 -5.43
N PRO A 148 -17.93 -16.93 -6.43
CA PRO A 148 -18.41 -17.98 -7.33
C PRO A 148 -17.30 -18.41 -8.30
N ALA A 149 -17.26 -19.69 -8.66
CA ALA A 149 -16.21 -20.26 -9.52
C ALA A 149 -16.02 -19.52 -10.85
N LYS A 150 -17.10 -19.03 -11.46
CA LYS A 150 -17.07 -18.27 -12.71
C LYS A 150 -16.22 -16.98 -12.69
N LEU A 151 -15.86 -16.49 -11.52
CA LEU A 151 -15.01 -15.30 -11.36
C LEU A 151 -13.52 -15.63 -11.19
N LEU A 152 -13.16 -16.90 -11.16
CA LEU A 152 -11.77 -17.34 -11.24
C LEU A 152 -11.25 -17.22 -12.68
N PRO A 153 -9.93 -17.13 -12.87
CA PRO A 153 -9.31 -17.38 -14.17
C PRO A 153 -9.78 -18.69 -14.77
N PRO A 154 -10.03 -18.75 -16.10
CA PRO A 154 -10.61 -19.95 -16.73
C PRO A 154 -9.86 -21.26 -16.45
N GLU A 155 -8.53 -21.20 -16.36
CA GLU A 155 -7.66 -22.33 -16.05
C GLU A 155 -7.87 -22.89 -14.64
N LEU A 156 -8.34 -22.09 -13.69
CA LEU A 156 -8.61 -22.51 -12.31
C LEU A 156 -10.05 -22.95 -12.09
N GLN A 157 -10.99 -22.55 -12.94
CA GLN A 157 -12.42 -22.86 -12.76
C GLN A 157 -12.69 -24.35 -12.72
N ARG A 158 -11.99 -25.15 -13.54
CA ARG A 158 -12.21 -26.61 -13.68
C ARG A 158 -11.76 -27.41 -12.47
N HIS A 159 -10.84 -26.84 -11.68
CA HIS A 159 -10.22 -27.51 -10.54
C HIS A 159 -10.65 -26.92 -9.19
N ALA A 160 -11.52 -25.91 -9.23
CA ALA A 160 -11.98 -25.26 -8.02
C ALA A 160 -13.06 -26.09 -7.32
N GLU A 161 -12.77 -26.51 -6.09
CA GLU A 161 -13.80 -27.08 -5.22
C GLU A 161 -14.79 -25.99 -4.81
N THR A 162 -16.08 -26.34 -4.77
CA THR A 162 -17.15 -25.44 -4.33
C THR A 162 -17.95 -26.02 -3.18
N ASP A 163 -18.54 -25.14 -2.38
CA ASP A 163 -19.52 -25.50 -1.37
C ASP A 163 -20.90 -25.81 -2.03
N ALA A 164 -21.88 -26.22 -1.21
CA ALA A 164 -23.23 -26.51 -1.66
C ALA A 164 -23.97 -25.29 -2.28
N LYS A 165 -23.44 -24.07 -2.09
CA LYS A 165 -23.94 -22.82 -2.67
C LYS A 165 -23.17 -22.39 -3.91
N GLY A 166 -22.28 -23.22 -4.44
CA GLY A 166 -21.43 -22.91 -5.60
C GLY A 166 -20.33 -21.87 -5.32
N LYS A 167 -19.96 -21.68 -4.04
CA LYS A 167 -18.87 -20.78 -3.65
C LYS A 167 -17.56 -21.55 -3.55
N VAL A 168 -16.51 -20.97 -4.08
CA VAL A 168 -15.17 -21.55 -4.10
C VAL A 168 -14.63 -21.73 -2.69
N LYS A 169 -14.10 -22.92 -2.40
CA LYS A 169 -13.30 -23.18 -1.22
C LYS A 169 -11.86 -22.78 -1.51
N LEU A 170 -11.33 -21.85 -0.73
CA LEU A 170 -9.93 -21.42 -0.87
C LEU A 170 -9.01 -22.48 -0.25
N THR A 171 -8.53 -23.41 -1.07
CA THR A 171 -7.49 -24.37 -0.68
C THR A 171 -6.10 -23.73 -0.81
N PRO A 172 -5.08 -24.23 -0.07
CA PRO A 172 -3.70 -23.75 -0.23
C PRO A 172 -3.17 -23.83 -1.68
N ALA A 173 -3.51 -24.89 -2.41
CA ALA A 173 -3.11 -25.04 -3.81
C ALA A 173 -3.76 -24.00 -4.73
N LEU A 174 -5.05 -23.72 -4.52
CA LEU A 174 -5.79 -22.72 -5.29
C LEU A 174 -5.30 -21.29 -4.96
N GLU A 175 -5.03 -21.00 -3.68
CA GLU A 175 -4.45 -19.72 -3.26
C GLU A 175 -3.11 -19.49 -3.97
N GLN A 176 -2.24 -20.49 -3.98
CA GLN A 176 -0.95 -20.42 -4.66
C GLN A 176 -1.12 -20.16 -6.16
N ALA A 177 -1.89 -21.00 -6.85
CA ALA A 177 -2.08 -20.87 -8.29
C ALA A 177 -2.69 -19.52 -8.70
N LEU A 178 -3.70 -19.03 -7.96
CA LEU A 178 -4.31 -17.74 -8.21
C LEU A 178 -3.32 -16.60 -7.96
N THR A 179 -2.52 -16.67 -6.88
CA THR A 179 -1.49 -15.67 -6.57
C THR A 179 -0.42 -15.63 -7.66
N GLU A 180 0.05 -16.77 -8.15
CA GLU A 180 1.04 -16.84 -9.23
C GLU A 180 0.53 -16.24 -10.54
N ILE A 181 -0.73 -16.50 -10.90
CA ILE A 181 -1.37 -15.90 -12.08
C ILE A 181 -1.47 -14.39 -11.90
N PHE A 182 -1.88 -13.93 -10.71
CA PHE A 182 -1.99 -12.51 -10.40
C PHE A 182 -0.63 -11.81 -10.48
N LEU A 183 0.40 -12.35 -9.83
CA LEU A 183 1.75 -11.79 -9.82
C LEU A 183 2.37 -11.76 -11.23
N ARG A 184 2.09 -12.77 -12.06
CA ARG A 184 2.52 -12.79 -13.47
C ARG A 184 1.93 -11.62 -14.25
N ALA A 185 0.66 -11.25 -14.01
CA ALA A 185 0.07 -10.08 -14.63
C ALA A 185 0.70 -8.77 -14.08
N MET A 186 0.99 -8.72 -12.77
CA MET A 186 1.55 -7.53 -12.11
C MET A 186 3.04 -7.33 -12.40
N SER A 187 3.78 -8.37 -12.80
CA SER A 187 5.20 -8.26 -13.15
C SER A 187 5.48 -7.23 -14.25
N ILE A 188 4.52 -6.94 -15.11
CA ILE A 188 4.62 -5.92 -16.14
C ILE A 188 4.67 -4.52 -15.53
N LEU A 189 3.80 -4.20 -14.55
CA LEU A 189 3.85 -2.95 -13.80
C LEU A 189 5.14 -2.85 -12.97
N GLN A 190 5.54 -3.96 -12.35
CA GLN A 190 6.76 -4.03 -11.55
C GLN A 190 8.01 -3.80 -12.42
N GLY A 191 8.09 -4.44 -13.58
CA GLY A 191 9.18 -4.24 -14.53
C GLY A 191 9.25 -2.83 -15.12
N ALA A 192 8.10 -2.15 -15.23
CA ALA A 192 8.01 -0.75 -15.63
C ALA A 192 8.26 0.25 -14.46
N GLY A 193 8.47 -0.22 -13.23
CA GLY A 193 8.62 0.63 -12.05
C GLY A 193 7.33 1.38 -11.65
N LYS A 194 6.17 0.88 -12.07
CA LYS A 194 4.85 1.53 -11.88
C LYS A 194 3.95 0.83 -10.86
N LEU A 195 4.36 -0.33 -10.33
CA LEU A 195 3.61 -1.01 -9.27
C LEU A 195 3.88 -0.31 -7.94
N GLY A 196 2.84 0.27 -7.35
CA GLY A 196 2.85 0.80 -5.99
C GLY A 196 2.66 -0.32 -4.96
N VAL A 197 1.44 -0.46 -4.44
CA VAL A 197 1.11 -1.53 -3.51
C VAL A 197 0.13 -2.54 -4.10
N LEU A 198 0.17 -3.77 -3.58
CA LEU A 198 -0.93 -4.71 -3.69
C LEU A 198 -1.87 -4.49 -2.50
N LEU A 199 -3.15 -4.19 -2.76
CA LEU A 199 -4.14 -3.93 -1.72
C LEU A 199 -4.94 -5.20 -1.41
N LEU A 200 -4.73 -5.76 -0.24
CA LEU A 200 -5.55 -6.84 0.33
C LEU A 200 -6.70 -6.25 1.14
N GLN A 201 -7.85 -6.02 0.51
CA GLN A 201 -9.06 -5.59 1.23
C GLN A 201 -9.84 -6.81 1.70
N LEU A 202 -9.73 -7.13 2.98
CA LEU A 202 -10.36 -8.30 3.59
C LEU A 202 -11.89 -8.21 3.60
N SER A 203 -12.53 -9.37 3.54
CA SER A 203 -13.98 -9.48 3.72
C SER A 203 -14.40 -9.01 5.13
N PRO A 204 -15.55 -8.31 5.30
CA PRO A 204 -16.10 -8.06 6.62
C PRO A 204 -16.37 -9.32 7.44
N ALA A 205 -16.53 -10.48 6.78
CA ALA A 205 -16.69 -11.76 7.45
C ALA A 205 -15.39 -12.29 8.09
N PHE A 206 -14.23 -11.82 7.63
CA PHE A 206 -12.93 -12.11 8.25
C PHE A 206 -12.82 -11.32 9.57
N SER A 207 -13.19 -11.96 10.66
CA SER A 207 -13.29 -11.33 11.98
C SER A 207 -12.49 -12.12 13.04
N PRO A 208 -11.95 -11.47 14.08
CA PRO A 208 -11.16 -12.15 15.11
C PRO A 208 -11.92 -13.18 15.94
N ARG A 209 -13.27 -13.23 15.80
CA ARG A 209 -14.12 -14.28 16.41
C ARG A 209 -14.06 -15.60 15.65
N LYS A 210 -13.68 -15.60 14.37
CA LYS A 210 -13.77 -16.77 13.46
C LYS A 210 -12.47 -17.06 12.75
N HIS A 211 -11.54 -16.12 12.72
CA HIS A 211 -10.31 -16.15 11.95
C HIS A 211 -9.13 -15.68 12.79
N ASP A 212 -7.96 -16.15 12.42
CA ASP A 212 -6.69 -15.70 12.96
C ASP A 212 -5.85 -15.03 11.85
N LEU A 213 -5.01 -14.06 12.22
CA LEU A 213 -4.14 -13.36 11.27
C LEU A 213 -3.10 -14.28 10.64
N SER A 214 -2.71 -15.37 11.31
CA SER A 214 -1.80 -16.39 10.77
C SER A 214 -2.34 -17.06 9.50
N GLU A 215 -3.67 -17.06 9.27
CA GLU A 215 -4.27 -17.53 8.01
C GLU A 215 -3.82 -16.70 6.78
N LEU A 216 -3.24 -15.51 6.99
CA LEU A 216 -2.74 -14.64 5.94
C LEU A 216 -1.24 -14.83 5.66
N GLU A 217 -0.49 -15.49 6.56
CA GLU A 217 0.97 -15.57 6.49
C GLU A 217 1.46 -16.21 5.18
N ARG A 218 0.81 -17.27 4.73
CA ARG A 218 1.14 -17.90 3.44
C ARG A 218 1.00 -16.94 2.27
N LEU A 219 -0.11 -16.21 2.20
CA LEU A 219 -0.34 -15.23 1.14
C LEU A 219 0.68 -14.09 1.23
N ILE A 220 0.94 -13.59 2.44
CA ILE A 220 1.92 -12.53 2.66
C ILE A 220 3.31 -12.98 2.20
N GLU A 221 3.72 -14.21 2.52
CA GLU A 221 5.01 -14.73 2.09
C GLU A 221 5.11 -14.86 0.56
N MET A 222 4.06 -15.26 -0.11
CA MET A 222 4.02 -15.29 -1.59
C MET A 222 4.11 -13.88 -2.21
N LEU A 223 3.70 -12.84 -1.49
CA LEU A 223 3.70 -11.43 -1.93
C LEU A 223 4.90 -10.63 -1.39
N ARG A 224 5.86 -11.25 -0.73
CA ARG A 224 6.98 -10.59 0.00
C ARG A 224 7.84 -9.65 -0.84
N ASP A 225 7.89 -9.86 -2.15
CA ASP A 225 8.66 -9.02 -3.09
C ASP A 225 7.86 -7.78 -3.57
N CYS A 226 6.61 -7.64 -3.08
CA CYS A 226 5.75 -6.50 -3.34
C CYS A 226 5.45 -5.74 -2.04
N GLN A 227 5.14 -4.45 -2.14
CA GLN A 227 4.55 -3.73 -1.01
C GLN A 227 3.10 -4.18 -0.85
N LEU A 228 2.73 -4.65 0.33
CA LEU A 228 1.39 -5.15 0.63
C LEU A 228 0.69 -4.22 1.62
N ALA A 229 -0.45 -3.64 1.21
CA ALA A 229 -1.34 -2.89 2.09
C ALA A 229 -2.55 -3.76 2.46
N ILE A 230 -2.88 -3.81 3.75
CA ILE A 230 -4.00 -4.62 4.26
C ILE A 230 -5.08 -3.71 4.83
N GLU A 231 -6.25 -3.74 4.19
CA GLU A 231 -7.44 -3.06 4.67
C GLU A 231 -8.34 -4.05 5.40
N PHE A 232 -8.50 -3.85 6.68
CA PHE A 232 -9.50 -4.55 7.47
C PHE A 232 -10.88 -3.95 7.22
N ARG A 233 -11.89 -4.81 7.16
CA ARG A 233 -13.30 -4.43 6.97
C ARG A 233 -14.18 -4.94 8.10
N ASN A 234 -13.57 -5.42 9.17
CA ASN A 234 -14.23 -5.76 10.42
C ASN A 234 -13.57 -4.99 11.55
N ARG A 235 -14.35 -4.09 12.16
CA ARG A 235 -13.91 -3.16 13.21
C ARG A 235 -13.20 -3.86 14.38
N ASN A 236 -13.58 -5.11 14.68
CA ASN A 236 -13.00 -5.83 15.80
C ASN A 236 -11.49 -6.12 15.67
N TRP A 237 -10.92 -6.01 14.47
CA TRP A 237 -9.45 -6.05 14.27
C TRP A 237 -8.73 -4.77 14.69
N ALA A 238 -9.47 -3.66 14.85
CA ALA A 238 -8.92 -2.33 15.01
C ALA A 238 -9.37 -1.63 16.31
N ILE A 239 -9.74 -2.39 17.34
CA ILE A 239 -10.17 -1.85 18.64
C ILE A 239 -9.52 -2.61 19.79
N GLY A 240 -9.29 -1.90 20.90
CA GLY A 240 -8.79 -2.48 22.16
C GLY A 240 -7.45 -3.20 22.00
N GLU A 241 -7.29 -4.32 22.70
CA GLU A 241 -6.07 -5.15 22.66
C GLU A 241 -5.86 -5.80 21.28
N GLN A 242 -6.96 -6.09 20.55
CA GLN A 242 -6.87 -6.66 19.21
C GLN A 242 -6.17 -5.73 18.24
N LEU A 243 -6.35 -4.40 18.35
CA LEU A 243 -5.61 -3.44 17.53
C LEU A 243 -4.09 -3.60 17.72
N ARG A 244 -3.63 -3.71 18.95
CA ARG A 244 -2.19 -3.91 19.26
C ARG A 244 -1.65 -5.16 18.56
N SER A 245 -2.34 -6.29 18.74
CA SER A 245 -1.96 -7.57 18.11
C SER A 245 -1.95 -7.47 16.58
N THR A 246 -2.93 -6.75 16.01
CA THR A 246 -3.04 -6.52 14.57
C THR A 246 -1.86 -5.68 14.06
N ILE A 247 -1.52 -4.58 14.73
CA ILE A 247 -0.41 -3.71 14.36
C ILE A 247 0.93 -4.44 14.47
N ASP A 248 1.14 -5.21 15.54
CA ASP A 248 2.36 -5.99 15.72
C ASP A 248 2.51 -7.10 14.67
N PHE A 249 1.40 -7.74 14.27
CA PHE A 249 1.40 -8.68 13.17
C PHE A 249 1.84 -8.00 11.86
N LEU A 250 1.24 -6.87 11.51
CA LEU A 250 1.58 -6.14 10.28
C LEU A 250 3.04 -5.67 10.28
N ARG A 251 3.55 -5.17 11.40
CA ARG A 251 4.96 -4.75 11.54
C ARG A 251 5.92 -5.91 11.31
N ARG A 252 5.66 -7.09 11.91
CA ARG A 252 6.49 -8.29 11.71
C ARG A 252 6.57 -8.69 10.24
N HIS A 253 5.46 -8.57 9.53
CA HIS A 253 5.36 -8.94 8.11
C HIS A 253 5.65 -7.78 7.14
N ARG A 254 6.05 -6.59 7.65
CA ARG A 254 6.27 -5.37 6.87
C ARG A 254 5.07 -4.96 6.01
N ALA A 255 3.87 -5.42 6.37
CA ALA A 255 2.63 -5.06 5.70
C ALA A 255 2.15 -3.67 6.18
N ILE A 256 1.52 -2.94 5.27
CA ILE A 256 1.04 -1.59 5.50
C ILE A 256 -0.39 -1.66 6.04
N PHE A 257 -0.63 -1.04 7.21
CA PHE A 257 -1.98 -0.83 7.70
C PHE A 257 -2.68 0.23 6.85
N VAL A 258 -3.86 -0.08 6.32
CA VAL A 258 -4.66 0.91 5.60
C VAL A 258 -5.48 1.72 6.60
N ASN A 259 -5.10 2.98 6.76
CA ASN A 259 -5.87 3.96 7.50
C ASN A 259 -7.14 4.35 6.73
N ILE A 260 -8.24 4.57 7.44
CA ILE A 260 -9.54 4.79 6.81
C ILE A 260 -10.09 6.14 7.25
N ASP A 261 -10.74 6.86 6.31
CA ASP A 261 -11.73 7.88 6.62
C ASP A 261 -13.12 7.31 6.27
N ALA A 262 -13.96 7.15 7.30
CA ALA A 262 -15.26 6.51 7.22
C ALA A 262 -16.26 7.24 8.12
N PRO A 263 -17.56 6.93 8.03
CA PRO A 263 -18.55 7.52 8.92
C PRO A 263 -18.25 7.27 10.40
N ALA A 264 -18.55 8.25 11.25
CA ALA A 264 -18.47 8.11 12.70
C ALA A 264 -19.72 7.34 13.22
N ALA A 265 -19.72 6.00 13.06
CA ALA A 265 -20.80 5.15 13.53
C ALA A 265 -20.26 3.82 14.06
N GLU A 266 -20.92 3.29 15.08
CA GLU A 266 -20.57 2.02 15.69
C GLU A 266 -21.26 0.85 14.99
N HIS A 267 -20.62 0.36 13.93
CA HIS A 267 -21.04 -0.85 13.25
C HIS A 267 -19.82 -1.71 12.93
N PHE A 268 -19.94 -3.04 12.97
CA PHE A 268 -18.80 -3.95 12.80
C PHE A 268 -18.08 -3.81 11.44
N THR A 269 -18.76 -3.28 10.40
CA THR A 269 -18.16 -3.04 9.08
C THR A 269 -17.58 -1.64 8.91
N ILE A 270 -17.73 -0.75 9.89
CA ILE A 270 -17.19 0.61 9.87
C ILE A 270 -15.93 0.63 10.71
N MET A 271 -14.81 0.82 10.05
CA MET A 271 -13.51 0.93 10.72
C MET A 271 -13.41 2.26 11.47
N PRO A 272 -12.64 2.32 12.57
CA PRO A 272 -12.33 3.59 13.23
C PRO A 272 -11.63 4.54 12.24
N SER A 273 -12.08 5.78 12.19
CA SER A 273 -11.54 6.82 11.29
C SER A 273 -10.45 7.69 11.92
N ASP A 274 -10.19 7.52 13.21
CA ASP A 274 -9.23 8.27 14.02
C ASP A 274 -7.88 7.56 14.17
N LEU A 275 -7.69 6.40 13.55
CA LEU A 275 -6.42 5.69 13.56
C LEU A 275 -5.48 6.28 12.51
N ASP A 276 -4.27 6.64 12.94
CA ASP A 276 -3.16 7.09 12.10
C ASP A 276 -1.95 6.14 12.33
N GLU A 277 -2.16 4.84 12.07
CA GLU A 277 -1.14 3.81 12.30
C GLU A 277 -0.18 3.68 11.11
N ILE A 278 1.11 3.71 11.40
CA ILE A 278 2.17 3.44 10.43
C ILE A 278 2.90 2.17 10.83
N THR A 279 2.67 1.10 10.07
CA THR A 279 3.30 -0.20 10.28
C THR A 279 4.52 -0.42 9.40
N ASN A 280 4.68 0.41 8.35
CA ASN A 280 5.80 0.39 7.43
C ASN A 280 6.24 1.83 7.11
N SER A 281 7.45 2.22 7.50
CA SER A 281 7.97 3.57 7.27
C SER A 281 8.26 3.92 5.80
N GLN A 282 8.21 2.95 4.89
CA GLN A 282 8.37 3.24 3.46
C GLN A 282 7.10 3.83 2.87
N LEU A 283 5.92 3.38 3.35
CA LEU A 283 4.64 3.83 2.84
C LEU A 283 3.54 3.79 3.90
N ALA A 284 2.76 4.85 4.01
CA ALA A 284 1.48 4.91 4.69
C ALA A 284 0.33 4.97 3.67
N TYR A 285 -0.81 4.36 3.99
CA TYR A 285 -1.96 4.29 3.10
C TYR A 285 -3.20 4.86 3.78
N LEU A 286 -3.89 5.77 3.10
CA LEU A 286 -5.14 6.39 3.58
C LEU A 286 -6.24 6.24 2.53
N ARG A 287 -7.33 5.54 2.86
CA ARG A 287 -8.49 5.40 1.98
C ARG A 287 -9.70 6.17 2.52
N LEU A 288 -10.32 6.94 1.64
CA LEU A 288 -11.39 7.88 1.95
C LEU A 288 -12.71 7.33 1.40
N HIS A 289 -13.54 6.75 2.29
CA HIS A 289 -14.79 6.08 1.92
C HIS A 289 -16.01 7.00 1.98
N GLY A 290 -15.84 8.24 2.45
CA GLY A 290 -16.95 9.17 2.74
C GLY A 290 -17.53 8.97 4.13
N ARG A 291 -18.21 10.00 4.62
CA ARG A 291 -18.67 10.10 6.02
C ARG A 291 -20.19 9.94 6.17
N ASN A 292 -20.91 9.45 5.15
CA ASN A 292 -22.35 9.21 5.20
C ASN A 292 -22.66 7.80 5.73
N ALA A 293 -23.03 7.70 7.02
CA ALA A 293 -23.30 6.42 7.69
C ALA A 293 -24.52 5.68 7.09
N GLU A 294 -25.58 6.40 6.74
CA GLU A 294 -26.78 5.78 6.16
C GLU A 294 -26.48 5.19 4.78
N ALA A 295 -25.81 5.95 3.92
CA ALA A 295 -25.39 5.48 2.60
C ALA A 295 -24.47 4.26 2.72
N TYR A 296 -23.47 4.33 3.60
CA TYR A 296 -22.48 3.27 3.82
C TYR A 296 -23.14 1.95 4.25
N LEU A 297 -24.11 1.99 5.15
CA LEU A 297 -24.77 0.79 5.71
C LEU A 297 -25.91 0.28 4.84
N ARG A 298 -26.67 1.16 4.19
CA ARG A 298 -27.93 0.82 3.50
C ARG A 298 -27.85 0.88 1.98
N GLY A 299 -26.78 1.43 1.43
CA GLY A 299 -26.61 1.54 -0.02
C GLY A 299 -26.63 0.17 -0.71
N LYS A 300 -27.49 0.00 -1.71
CA LYS A 300 -27.69 -1.26 -2.44
C LYS A 300 -26.58 -1.51 -3.49
N THR A 301 -25.93 -0.47 -3.94
CA THR A 301 -24.83 -0.54 -4.91
C THR A 301 -23.53 0.02 -4.29
N VAL A 302 -22.37 -0.27 -4.90
CA VAL A 302 -21.10 0.30 -4.47
C VAL A 302 -21.15 1.83 -4.51
N ALA A 303 -21.61 2.42 -5.61
CA ALA A 303 -21.76 3.87 -5.75
C ALA A 303 -22.69 4.47 -4.68
N ALA A 304 -23.84 3.82 -4.38
CA ALA A 304 -24.74 4.29 -3.35
C ALA A 304 -24.13 4.25 -1.95
N ARG A 305 -23.31 3.24 -1.63
CA ARG A 305 -22.60 3.12 -0.34
C ARG A 305 -21.57 4.21 -0.12
N PHE A 306 -20.88 4.64 -1.18
CA PHE A 306 -19.82 5.63 -1.14
C PHE A 306 -20.29 6.99 -1.66
N ASN A 307 -21.58 7.28 -1.53
CA ASN A 307 -22.19 8.54 -1.90
C ASN A 307 -21.89 9.62 -0.86
N TYR A 308 -20.80 10.34 -1.07
CA TYR A 308 -20.38 11.41 -0.18
C TYR A 308 -19.53 12.46 -0.94
N ASP A 309 -19.94 13.72 -0.88
CA ASP A 309 -19.17 14.86 -1.37
C ASP A 309 -18.49 15.56 -0.19
N TYR A 310 -17.18 15.44 -0.09
CA TYR A 310 -16.40 16.05 0.98
C TYR A 310 -16.52 17.57 0.96
N ALA A 311 -16.85 18.20 2.09
CA ALA A 311 -16.82 19.65 2.25
C ALA A 311 -15.36 20.19 2.27
N ASP A 312 -15.16 21.50 1.99
CA ASP A 312 -13.82 22.09 1.97
C ASP A 312 -13.10 21.97 3.32
N ARG A 313 -13.85 22.11 4.43
CA ARG A 313 -13.29 21.89 5.78
C ARG A 313 -12.76 20.47 5.95
N GLU A 314 -13.49 19.48 5.45
CA GLU A 314 -13.08 18.08 5.55
C GLU A 314 -11.88 17.76 4.65
N ILE A 315 -11.78 18.41 3.49
CA ILE A 315 -10.59 18.31 2.64
C ILE A 315 -9.36 18.91 3.37
N ALA A 316 -9.53 20.03 4.09
CA ALA A 316 -8.45 20.58 4.91
C ALA A 316 -8.05 19.64 6.05
N GLU A 317 -9.00 18.99 6.73
CA GLU A 317 -8.74 17.97 7.75
C GLU A 317 -7.93 16.80 7.17
N VAL A 318 -8.31 16.31 5.97
CA VAL A 318 -7.61 15.24 5.26
C VAL A 318 -6.19 15.68 4.85
N ALA A 319 -6.01 16.93 4.41
CA ALA A 319 -4.69 17.48 4.07
C ALA A 319 -3.76 17.46 5.29
N GLU A 320 -4.22 17.92 6.45
CA GLU A 320 -3.43 17.90 7.68
C GLU A 320 -3.15 16.47 8.16
N ARG A 321 -4.12 15.56 8.03
CA ARG A 321 -3.93 14.13 8.30
C ARG A 321 -2.86 13.52 7.41
N SER A 322 -2.90 13.82 6.11
CA SER A 322 -1.91 13.34 5.14
C SER A 322 -0.50 13.86 5.45
N LYS A 323 -0.37 15.11 5.89
CA LYS A 323 0.91 15.71 6.31
C LYS A 323 1.46 15.03 7.57
N ARG A 324 0.60 14.72 8.57
CA ARG A 324 1.03 13.98 9.76
C ARG A 324 1.57 12.59 9.38
N LEU A 325 0.87 11.86 8.52
CA LEU A 325 1.36 10.56 8.04
C LEU A 325 2.70 10.70 7.27
N ALA A 326 2.86 11.77 6.48
CA ALA A 326 4.09 12.05 5.74
C ALA A 326 5.27 12.48 6.63
N ALA A 327 5.05 12.84 7.89
CA ALA A 327 6.12 13.07 8.85
C ALA A 327 6.84 11.77 9.25
N ASP A 328 6.13 10.63 9.23
CA ASP A 328 6.61 9.35 9.71
C ASP A 328 6.73 8.26 8.61
N ALA A 329 6.28 8.55 7.38
CA ALA A 329 6.41 7.67 6.22
C ALA A 329 7.11 8.38 5.06
N ARG A 330 7.90 7.65 4.27
CA ARG A 330 8.56 8.19 3.07
C ARG A 330 7.59 8.58 1.96
N GLU A 331 6.52 7.83 1.85
CA GLU A 331 5.44 8.05 0.90
C GLU A 331 4.09 7.84 1.56
N VAL A 332 3.09 8.61 1.16
CA VAL A 332 1.71 8.47 1.61
C VAL A 332 0.81 8.37 0.39
N HIS A 333 0.08 7.27 0.26
CA HIS A 333 -0.94 7.13 -0.76
C HIS A 333 -2.31 7.52 -0.18
N VAL A 334 -2.95 8.51 -0.78
CA VAL A 334 -4.27 9.00 -0.39
C VAL A 334 -5.26 8.72 -1.50
N VAL A 335 -6.18 7.79 -1.26
CA VAL A 335 -7.09 7.27 -2.28
C VAL A 335 -8.54 7.59 -1.95
N PHE A 336 -9.17 8.41 -2.79
CA PHE A 336 -10.60 8.68 -2.71
C PHE A 336 -11.39 7.53 -3.31
N ASN A 337 -12.20 6.88 -2.47
CA ASN A 337 -13.07 5.76 -2.82
C ASN A 337 -14.57 6.11 -2.73
N ASN A 338 -14.91 7.39 -2.64
CA ASN A 338 -16.27 7.93 -2.65
C ASN A 338 -16.79 8.04 -4.10
N ASN A 339 -16.82 6.90 -4.80
CA ASN A 339 -17.05 6.79 -6.26
C ASN A 339 -18.54 6.89 -6.62
N ASN A 340 -19.23 7.92 -6.14
CA ASN A 340 -20.54 8.30 -6.66
C ASN A 340 -20.40 9.58 -7.48
N LEU A 341 -21.06 9.64 -8.62
CA LEU A 341 -20.92 10.76 -9.55
C LEU A 341 -19.40 11.05 -9.84
N ASP A 342 -18.99 12.28 -9.76
CA ASP A 342 -17.60 12.73 -9.90
C ASP A 342 -16.96 13.16 -8.56
N TYR A 343 -17.54 12.74 -7.44
CA TYR A 343 -17.10 13.20 -6.13
C TYR A 343 -15.64 12.87 -5.82
N ALA A 344 -15.19 11.67 -6.17
CA ALA A 344 -13.83 11.25 -5.87
C ALA A 344 -12.77 12.10 -6.63
N PRO A 345 -12.81 12.26 -7.96
CA PRO A 345 -11.82 13.09 -8.66
C PRO A 345 -11.90 14.57 -8.29
N ARG A 346 -13.10 15.11 -7.99
CA ARG A 346 -13.23 16.49 -7.49
C ARG A 346 -12.58 16.66 -6.12
N ALA A 347 -12.86 15.76 -5.18
CA ALA A 347 -12.26 15.79 -3.86
C ALA A 347 -10.73 15.60 -3.91
N ALA A 348 -10.24 14.68 -4.74
CA ALA A 348 -8.81 14.47 -4.98
C ALA A 348 -8.13 15.72 -5.54
N THR A 349 -8.75 16.41 -6.49
CA THR A 349 -8.25 17.68 -7.04
C THR A 349 -8.16 18.76 -5.97
N ARG A 350 -9.20 18.92 -5.13
CA ARG A 350 -9.23 19.87 -4.02
C ARG A 350 -8.18 19.56 -2.96
N LEU A 351 -7.96 18.27 -2.66
CA LEU A 351 -6.90 17.86 -1.74
C LEU A 351 -5.52 18.22 -2.29
N ARG A 352 -5.25 17.96 -3.57
CA ARG A 352 -3.99 18.36 -4.21
C ARG A 352 -3.74 19.87 -4.09
N ALA A 353 -4.77 20.68 -4.33
CA ALA A 353 -4.69 22.13 -4.15
C ALA A 353 -4.37 22.51 -2.68
N ALA A 354 -5.03 21.90 -1.71
CA ALA A 354 -4.79 22.12 -0.27
C ALA A 354 -3.38 21.69 0.18
N LEU A 355 -2.78 20.71 -0.51
CA LEU A 355 -1.40 20.27 -0.31
C LEU A 355 -0.36 21.13 -1.06
N GLY A 356 -0.79 22.14 -1.84
CA GLY A 356 0.09 22.96 -2.67
C GLY A 356 0.69 22.23 -3.87
N GLN A 357 0.07 21.13 -4.30
CA GLN A 357 0.50 20.35 -5.47
C GLN A 357 -0.06 20.96 -6.76
N TYR A 358 0.61 20.65 -7.89
CA TYR A 358 0.09 21.06 -9.19
C TYR A 358 -1.29 20.45 -9.46
N VAL A 359 -2.21 21.28 -9.91
CA VAL A 359 -3.56 20.89 -10.33
C VAL A 359 -3.72 21.29 -11.80
N ALA A 360 -3.98 20.31 -12.66
CA ALA A 360 -4.28 20.57 -14.05
C ALA A 360 -5.55 21.44 -14.15
N ARG A 361 -5.47 22.52 -14.94
CA ARG A 361 -6.67 23.32 -15.19
C ARG A 361 -7.65 22.51 -16.06
N PRO A 362 -8.96 22.54 -15.77
CA PRO A 362 -9.94 21.98 -16.68
C PRO A 362 -9.79 22.66 -18.06
N PRO A 363 -9.97 21.92 -19.16
CA PRO A 363 -9.97 22.53 -20.47
C PRO A 363 -11.03 23.64 -20.46
N GLN A 364 -10.60 24.85 -20.81
CA GLN A 364 -11.55 25.95 -21.00
C GLN A 364 -12.49 25.51 -22.13
N THR A 365 -13.77 25.38 -21.81
CA THR A 365 -14.79 25.22 -22.87
C THR A 365 -14.68 26.47 -23.75
N PRO A 366 -14.43 26.35 -25.05
CA PRO A 366 -14.50 27.52 -25.91
C PRO A 366 -15.88 28.17 -25.72
N GLU A 367 -15.89 29.42 -25.28
CA GLU A 367 -17.11 30.19 -25.32
C GLU A 367 -17.53 30.23 -26.77
N LEU A 368 -18.65 29.58 -27.10
CA LEU A 368 -19.29 29.71 -28.37
C LEU A 368 -19.83 31.13 -28.44
N PHE A 369 -19.07 32.00 -29.11
CA PHE A 369 -19.56 33.30 -29.54
C PHE A 369 -20.61 33.12 -30.61
#